data_a66756e51baf3cbb9420da5b09e3802c
#
_entry.id   a66756e51baf3cbb9420da5b09e3802c
#
_cell.length_a   1.000
_cell.length_b   1.000
_cell.length_c   1.000
_cell.angle_alpha   90.00
_cell.angle_beta   90.00
_cell.angle_gamma   90.00
#
_symmetry.space_group_name_H-M   'P 1'
#
loop_
_entity.id
_entity.type
_entity.pdbx_description
1 polymer ?
#
loop_
_entity_poly.entity_id
_entity_poly.type
_entity_poly.pdbx_seq_one_letter_code
_entity_poly.pdbx_strand_id
1 'polypeptide(L)'
;MNNIISFFKLIRFKNLIIVALTQLLIKFSLINPFLDNFILSSNQFYLLVLTTVLITASGYIINDIYDVKTDKINKEGSRIIGKSITSRIAISWYIIFNLLALVIGIYISCIVKNTYYSLIFIYCIFSLWTYSKRMKTSFLFGNLQVSLLTALSIFNVALF
;
A
#
# COMPACT_ATOMS: atom_id res chain seq x y z
N MET A 1 -5.53 6.66 24.79
CA MET A 1 -6.13 6.60 23.43
C MET A 1 -6.31 5.13 23.11
N ASN A 2 -7.50 4.67 22.69
CA ASN A 2 -7.73 3.25 22.40
C ASN A 2 -6.74 2.77 21.32
N ASN A 3 -6.07 1.63 21.56
CA ASN A 3 -5.08 1.05 20.63
C ASN A 3 -5.64 0.87 19.22
N ILE A 4 -6.95 0.59 19.11
CA ILE A 4 -7.66 0.45 17.83
C ILE A 4 -7.68 1.77 17.05
N ILE A 5 -8.01 2.88 17.68
CA ILE A 5 -8.04 4.21 17.02
C ILE A 5 -6.62 4.59 16.57
N SER A 6 -5.61 4.29 17.39
CA SER A 6 -4.21 4.55 17.04
C SER A 6 -3.76 3.72 15.85
N PHE A 7 -4.21 2.48 15.73
CA PHE A 7 -3.92 1.63 14.58
C PHE A 7 -4.55 2.18 13.29
N PHE A 8 -5.84 2.54 13.29
CA PHE A 8 -6.49 3.14 12.12
C PHE A 8 -5.86 4.47 11.69
N LYS A 9 -5.37 5.26 12.65
CA LYS A 9 -4.60 6.48 12.34
C LYS A 9 -3.25 6.15 11.72
N LEU A 10 -2.53 5.14 12.24
CA LEU A 10 -1.22 4.72 11.74
C LEU A 10 -1.28 4.28 10.27
N ILE A 11 -2.25 3.46 9.91
CA ILE A 11 -2.44 3.01 8.53
C ILE A 11 -3.12 4.04 7.63
N ARG A 12 -3.48 5.21 8.17
CA ARG A 12 -4.22 6.27 7.44
C ARG A 12 -5.46 5.74 6.74
N PHE A 13 -6.33 5.06 7.50
CA PHE A 13 -7.47 4.30 7.01
C PHE A 13 -8.32 5.03 5.96
N LYS A 14 -8.55 6.34 6.11
CA LYS A 14 -9.31 7.15 5.13
C LYS A 14 -8.65 7.11 3.74
N ASN A 15 -7.32 7.18 3.68
CA ASN A 15 -6.58 7.12 2.42
C ASN A 15 -6.66 5.73 1.79
N LEU A 16 -6.67 4.66 2.61
CA LEU A 16 -6.83 3.29 2.12
C LEU A 16 -8.20 3.08 1.46
N ILE A 17 -9.26 3.66 2.02
CA ILE A 17 -10.59 3.66 1.41
C ILE A 17 -10.55 4.33 0.03
N ILE A 18 -9.88 5.49 -0.09
CA ILE A 18 -9.76 6.20 -1.37
C ILE A 18 -9.05 5.32 -2.40
N VAL A 19 -7.94 4.67 -2.03
CA VAL A 19 -7.21 3.75 -2.92
C VAL A 19 -8.10 2.60 -3.38
N ALA A 20 -8.82 1.95 -2.46
CA ALA A 20 -9.74 0.86 -2.78
C ALA A 20 -10.86 1.33 -3.72
N LEU A 21 -11.52 2.45 -3.39
CA LEU A 21 -12.60 3.02 -4.22
C LEU A 21 -12.10 3.39 -5.60
N THR A 22 -10.90 3.96 -5.74
CA THR A 22 -10.31 4.29 -7.04
C THR A 22 -10.18 3.05 -7.91
N GLN A 23 -9.66 1.94 -7.39
CA GLN A 23 -9.53 0.68 -8.15
C GLN A 23 -10.89 0.10 -8.51
N LEU A 24 -11.87 0.15 -7.60
CA LEU A 24 -13.24 -0.28 -7.88
C LEU A 24 -13.88 0.55 -9.00
N LEU A 25 -13.77 1.87 -8.92
CA LEU A 25 -14.30 2.78 -9.94
C LEU A 25 -13.66 2.53 -11.31
N ILE A 26 -12.34 2.35 -11.36
CA ILE A 26 -11.64 2.04 -12.61
C ILE A 26 -12.18 0.74 -13.22
N LYS A 27 -12.30 -0.33 -12.44
CA LYS A 27 -12.85 -1.58 -12.93
C LYS A 27 -14.26 -1.41 -13.46
N PHE A 28 -15.18 -0.90 -12.61
CA PHE A 28 -16.60 -0.91 -12.94
C PHE A 28 -17.01 0.19 -13.92
N SER A 29 -16.34 1.34 -13.92
CA SER A 29 -16.73 2.47 -14.76
C SER A 29 -15.88 2.65 -16.01
N LEU A 30 -14.62 2.18 -16.02
CA LEU A 30 -13.73 2.37 -17.17
C LEU A 30 -13.43 1.06 -17.91
N ILE A 31 -13.30 -0.07 -17.21
CA ILE A 31 -12.86 -1.30 -17.86
C ILE A 31 -14.07 -2.16 -18.27
N ASN A 32 -14.99 -2.47 -17.35
CA ASN A 32 -16.12 -3.34 -17.62
C ASN A 32 -17.02 -2.88 -18.79
N PRO A 33 -17.27 -1.56 -19.03
CA PRO A 33 -18.08 -1.14 -20.17
C PRO A 33 -17.44 -1.41 -21.54
N PHE A 34 -16.13 -1.63 -21.59
CA PHE A 34 -15.37 -1.79 -22.84
C PHE A 34 -14.76 -3.20 -23.03
N LEU A 35 -14.75 -4.02 -21.97
CA LEU A 35 -14.15 -5.37 -21.99
C LEU A 35 -15.14 -6.38 -21.40
N ASP A 36 -15.67 -7.26 -22.25
CA ASP A 36 -16.60 -8.32 -21.84
C ASP A 36 -15.92 -9.44 -21.02
N ASN A 37 -14.60 -9.62 -21.17
CA ASN A 37 -13.84 -10.71 -20.55
C ASN A 37 -12.73 -10.16 -19.66
N PHE A 38 -13.04 -9.95 -18.38
CA PHE A 38 -12.03 -9.68 -17.36
C PHE A 38 -11.42 -11.01 -16.88
N ILE A 39 -10.08 -11.10 -16.85
CA ILE A 39 -9.39 -12.37 -16.53
C ILE A 39 -9.68 -12.81 -15.09
N LEU A 40 -9.72 -11.84 -14.16
CA LEU A 40 -10.01 -12.11 -12.76
C LEU A 40 -11.52 -12.16 -12.49
N SER A 41 -11.97 -13.19 -11.80
CA SER A 41 -13.31 -13.20 -11.21
C SER A 41 -13.46 -12.05 -10.19
N SER A 42 -14.69 -11.70 -9.84
CA SER A 42 -14.95 -10.61 -8.89
C SER A 42 -14.23 -10.82 -7.55
N ASN A 43 -14.20 -12.06 -7.03
CA ASN A 43 -13.51 -12.36 -5.76
C ASN A 43 -11.98 -12.18 -5.90
N GLN A 44 -11.41 -12.60 -7.02
CA GLN A 44 -9.98 -12.44 -7.29
C GLN A 44 -9.60 -10.98 -7.47
N PHE A 45 -10.48 -10.17 -8.06
CA PHE A 45 -10.28 -8.74 -8.15
C PHE A 45 -10.28 -8.06 -6.78
N TYR A 46 -11.17 -8.45 -5.86
CA TYR A 46 -11.14 -7.93 -4.49
C TYR A 46 -9.83 -8.31 -3.76
N LEU A 47 -9.24 -9.46 -4.07
CA LEU A 47 -7.92 -9.81 -3.56
C LEU A 47 -6.82 -8.91 -4.13
N LEU A 48 -6.91 -8.49 -5.40
CA LEU A 48 -6.00 -7.50 -6.00
C LEU A 48 -6.10 -6.14 -5.27
N VAL A 49 -7.33 -5.66 -5.04
CA VAL A 49 -7.57 -4.44 -4.27
C VAL A 49 -6.99 -4.56 -2.85
N LEU A 50 -7.24 -5.70 -2.18
CA LEU A 50 -6.69 -5.96 -0.84
C LEU A 50 -5.16 -5.94 -0.84
N THR A 51 -4.51 -6.53 -1.85
CA THR A 51 -3.05 -6.51 -2.00
C THR A 51 -2.52 -5.07 -2.06
N THR A 52 -3.13 -4.23 -2.89
CA THR A 52 -2.76 -2.82 -3.01
C THR A 52 -2.97 -2.06 -1.70
N VAL A 53 -4.08 -2.30 -1.02
CA VAL A 53 -4.39 -1.69 0.29
C VAL A 53 -3.36 -2.11 1.35
N LEU A 54 -2.97 -3.39 1.41
CA LEU A 54 -1.97 -3.89 2.36
C LEU A 54 -0.59 -3.28 2.11
N ILE A 55 -0.15 -3.20 0.84
CA ILE A 55 1.12 -2.55 0.47
C ILE A 55 1.10 -1.07 0.85
N THR A 56 0.01 -0.37 0.56
CA THR A 56 -0.13 1.05 0.90
C THR A 56 -0.13 1.27 2.41
N ALA A 57 -0.85 0.44 3.17
CA ALA A 57 -0.85 0.48 4.63
C ALA A 57 0.55 0.24 5.21
N SER A 58 1.27 -0.76 4.69
CA SER A 58 2.66 -1.03 5.10
C SER A 58 3.57 0.16 4.78
N GLY A 59 3.35 0.84 3.66
CA GLY A 59 4.06 2.07 3.28
C GLY A 59 3.87 3.20 4.28
N TYR A 60 2.66 3.41 4.78
CA TYR A 60 2.42 4.40 5.84
C TYR A 60 3.12 4.01 7.15
N ILE A 61 3.06 2.73 7.52
CA ILE A 61 3.71 2.24 8.74
C ILE A 61 5.22 2.42 8.67
N ILE A 62 5.87 2.03 7.57
CA ILE A 62 7.33 2.15 7.44
C ILE A 62 7.76 3.62 7.41
N ASN A 63 6.98 4.50 6.79
CA ASN A 63 7.25 5.93 6.81
C ASN A 63 7.21 6.48 8.24
N ASP A 64 6.19 6.17 9.02
CA ASP A 64 6.07 6.62 10.40
C ASP A 64 7.17 6.00 11.31
N ILE A 65 7.66 4.77 11.03
CA ILE A 65 8.80 4.15 11.73
C ILE A 65 10.07 4.98 11.50
N TYR A 66 10.36 5.37 10.27
CA TYR A 66 11.55 6.21 9.97
C TYR A 66 11.42 7.63 10.49
N ASP A 67 10.18 8.15 10.61
CA ASP A 67 9.92 9.50 11.08
C ASP A 67 9.87 9.66 12.61
N VAL A 68 9.99 8.58 13.39
CA VAL A 68 9.89 8.62 14.85
C VAL A 68 10.77 9.71 15.49
N LYS A 69 12.02 9.87 15.02
CA LYS A 69 12.95 10.89 15.57
C LYS A 69 12.50 12.30 15.21
N THR A 70 12.12 12.54 13.97
CA THR A 70 11.68 13.84 13.47
C THR A 70 10.32 14.23 14.07
N ASP A 71 9.40 13.29 14.17
CA ASP A 71 8.07 13.50 14.75
C ASP A 71 8.13 13.72 16.27
N LYS A 72 9.17 13.24 16.95
CA LYS A 72 9.40 13.54 18.36
C LYS A 72 9.65 15.03 18.58
N ILE A 73 10.26 15.71 17.64
CA ILE A 73 10.54 17.13 17.72
C ILE A 73 9.38 17.96 17.20
N ASN A 74 8.84 17.60 16.02
CA ASN A 74 7.89 18.44 15.30
C ASN A 74 6.41 18.17 15.66
N LYS A 75 6.08 16.98 16.19
CA LYS A 75 4.70 16.52 16.42
C LYS A 75 4.53 15.79 17.74
N GLU A 76 5.12 16.29 18.82
CA GLU A 76 5.16 15.61 20.13
C GLU A 76 3.78 15.17 20.65
N GLY A 77 2.73 15.96 20.41
CA GLY A 77 1.35 15.67 20.83
C GLY A 77 0.62 14.60 19.99
N SER A 78 0.91 14.49 18.69
CA SER A 78 0.18 13.66 17.71
C SER A 78 0.90 12.39 17.28
N ARG A 79 2.12 12.16 17.73
CA ARG A 79 2.93 10.98 17.42
C ARG A 79 2.24 9.69 17.87
N ILE A 80 2.17 8.70 16.99
CA ILE A 80 1.54 7.40 17.26
C ILE A 80 2.59 6.39 17.74
N ILE A 81 3.67 6.21 16.97
CA ILE A 81 4.75 5.26 17.30
C ILE A 81 5.59 5.82 18.46
N GLY A 82 5.75 5.01 19.47
CA GLY A 82 6.45 5.36 20.71
C GLY A 82 5.60 6.09 21.75
N LYS A 83 4.31 6.35 21.46
CA LYS A 83 3.32 6.88 22.43
C LYS A 83 2.17 5.90 22.65
N SER A 84 1.46 5.52 21.59
CA SER A 84 0.31 4.62 21.65
C SER A 84 0.62 3.22 21.13
N ILE A 85 1.56 3.10 20.19
CA ILE A 85 1.99 1.83 19.57
C ILE A 85 3.49 1.75 19.70
N THR A 86 4.02 0.62 20.17
CA THR A 86 5.47 0.40 20.25
C THR A 86 6.06 0.19 18.86
N SER A 87 7.34 0.56 18.66
CA SER A 87 8.03 0.32 17.40
C SER A 87 8.06 -1.15 17.01
N ARG A 88 8.14 -2.07 17.99
CA ARG A 88 8.10 -3.53 17.72
C ARG A 88 6.77 -3.94 17.09
N ILE A 89 5.66 -3.50 17.64
CA ILE A 89 4.31 -3.78 17.11
C ILE A 89 4.16 -3.19 15.70
N ALA A 90 4.62 -1.95 15.48
CA ALA A 90 4.58 -1.34 14.15
C ALA A 90 5.39 -2.12 13.12
N ILE A 91 6.60 -2.58 13.46
CA ILE A 91 7.42 -3.43 12.59
C ILE A 91 6.74 -4.77 12.32
N SER A 92 6.11 -5.40 13.31
CA SER A 92 5.37 -6.65 13.10
C SER A 92 4.22 -6.46 12.12
N TRP A 93 3.42 -5.38 12.22
CA TRP A 93 2.37 -5.06 11.25
C TRP A 93 2.94 -4.81 9.85
N TYR A 94 4.05 -4.07 9.75
CA TYR A 94 4.72 -3.85 8.46
C TYR A 94 5.09 -5.17 7.78
N ILE A 95 5.71 -6.10 8.51
CA ILE A 95 6.12 -7.40 7.98
C ILE A 95 4.90 -8.24 7.59
N ILE A 96 3.89 -8.34 8.47
CA ILE A 96 2.69 -9.13 8.23
C ILE A 96 1.96 -8.63 6.97
N PHE A 97 1.76 -7.32 6.82
CA PHE A 97 1.05 -6.77 5.67
C PHE A 97 1.80 -7.02 4.35
N ASN A 98 3.13 -6.87 4.35
CA ASN A 98 3.93 -7.16 3.17
C ASN A 98 3.93 -8.65 2.82
N LEU A 99 4.03 -9.54 3.79
CA LEU A 99 3.97 -10.99 3.55
C LEU A 99 2.61 -11.41 3.00
N LEU A 100 1.52 -10.95 3.61
CA LEU A 100 0.17 -11.21 3.10
C LEU A 100 -0.02 -10.68 1.68
N ALA A 101 0.42 -9.44 1.43
CA ALA A 101 0.33 -8.84 0.10
C ALA A 101 1.13 -9.63 -0.94
N LEU A 102 2.32 -10.11 -0.62
CA LEU A 102 3.13 -10.93 -1.53
C LEU A 102 2.48 -12.28 -1.81
N VAL A 103 1.97 -12.95 -0.78
CA VAL A 103 1.29 -14.26 -0.95
C VAL A 103 0.07 -14.10 -1.87
N ILE A 104 -0.78 -13.10 -1.62
CA ILE A 104 -1.96 -12.83 -2.45
C ILE A 104 -1.54 -12.40 -3.85
N GLY A 105 -0.54 -11.52 -3.98
CA GLY A 105 -0.05 -11.04 -5.26
C GLY A 105 0.53 -12.13 -6.14
N ILE A 106 1.30 -13.07 -5.58
CA ILE A 106 1.81 -14.25 -6.28
C ILE A 106 0.64 -15.14 -6.72
N TYR A 107 -0.31 -15.41 -5.82
CA TYR A 107 -1.50 -16.20 -6.14
C TYR A 107 -2.26 -15.64 -7.34
N ILE A 108 -2.53 -14.33 -7.36
CA ILE A 108 -3.23 -13.66 -8.47
C ILE A 108 -2.41 -13.74 -9.76
N SER A 109 -1.08 -13.53 -9.67
CA SER A 109 -0.18 -13.63 -10.83
C SER A 109 -0.18 -15.02 -11.45
N CYS A 110 -0.29 -16.07 -10.62
CA CYS A 110 -0.44 -17.46 -11.10
C CYS A 110 -1.78 -17.68 -11.83
N ILE A 111 -2.88 -17.09 -11.33
CA ILE A 111 -4.20 -17.19 -11.98
C ILE A 111 -4.17 -16.58 -13.37
N VAL A 112 -3.54 -15.42 -13.52
CA VAL A 112 -3.37 -14.72 -14.81
C VAL A 112 -2.36 -15.43 -15.73
N LYS A 113 -1.74 -16.52 -15.25
CA LYS A 113 -0.71 -17.31 -15.98
C LYS A 113 0.53 -16.49 -16.35
N ASN A 114 0.80 -15.40 -15.63
CA ASN A 114 1.98 -14.58 -15.80
C ASN A 114 2.60 -14.24 -14.43
N THR A 115 3.49 -15.12 -13.98
CA THR A 115 4.16 -14.99 -12.67
C THR A 115 5.07 -13.76 -12.57
N TYR A 116 5.52 -13.19 -13.71
CA TYR A 116 6.31 -11.96 -13.71
C TYR A 116 5.54 -10.75 -13.14
N TYR A 117 4.21 -10.78 -13.16
CA TYR A 117 3.40 -9.71 -12.57
C TYR A 117 3.58 -9.59 -11.06
N SER A 118 4.01 -10.67 -10.38
CA SER A 118 4.37 -10.60 -8.95
C SER A 118 5.53 -9.65 -8.65
N LEU A 119 6.41 -9.40 -9.62
CA LEU A 119 7.52 -8.45 -9.49
C LEU A 119 7.04 -7.01 -9.26
N ILE A 120 5.83 -6.67 -9.71
CA ILE A 120 5.23 -5.35 -9.49
C ILE A 120 5.00 -5.13 -7.99
N PHE A 121 4.47 -6.13 -7.29
CA PHE A 121 4.23 -6.02 -5.84
C PHE A 121 5.55 -5.94 -5.06
N ILE A 122 6.55 -6.72 -5.44
CA ILE A 122 7.90 -6.65 -4.86
C ILE A 122 8.50 -5.27 -5.08
N TYR A 123 8.40 -4.73 -6.31
CA TYR A 123 8.86 -3.40 -6.64
C TYR A 123 8.15 -2.32 -5.79
N CYS A 124 6.82 -2.40 -5.64
CA CYS A 124 6.07 -1.44 -4.84
C CYS A 124 6.51 -1.44 -3.37
N ILE A 125 6.68 -2.62 -2.77
CA ILE A 125 7.15 -2.75 -1.38
C ILE A 125 8.55 -2.16 -1.22
N PHE A 126 9.47 -2.52 -2.11
CA PHE A 126 10.85 -2.01 -2.09
C PHE A 126 10.89 -0.49 -2.32
N SER A 127 10.08 0.00 -3.25
CA SER A 127 9.96 1.43 -3.56
C SER A 127 9.45 2.23 -2.37
N LEU A 128 8.42 1.79 -1.66
CA LEU A 128 7.93 2.44 -0.43
C LEU A 128 8.95 2.44 0.69
N TRP A 129 9.73 1.36 0.83
CA TRP A 129 10.82 1.30 1.78
C TRP A 129 11.95 2.31 1.46
N THR A 130 12.41 2.37 0.21
CA THR A 130 13.46 3.30 -0.24
C THR A 130 12.98 4.75 -0.13
N TYR A 131 11.71 5.03 -0.47
CA TYR A 131 11.09 6.32 -0.26
C TYR A 131 11.17 6.76 1.19
N SER A 132 10.70 5.91 2.10
CA SER A 132 10.66 6.23 3.54
C SER A 132 12.04 6.44 4.14
N LYS A 133 13.05 5.70 3.65
CA LYS A 133 14.42 5.74 4.19
C LYS A 133 15.24 6.93 3.67
N ARG A 134 15.09 7.30 2.38
CA ARG A 134 16.00 8.25 1.71
C ARG A 134 15.31 9.25 0.79
N MET A 135 14.37 8.81 -0.05
CA MET A 135 13.90 9.61 -1.18
C MET A 135 12.95 10.75 -0.78
N LYS A 136 12.26 10.66 0.36
CA LYS A 136 11.35 11.70 0.84
C LYS A 136 12.01 13.05 1.11
N THR A 137 13.33 13.07 1.35
CA THR A 137 14.10 14.31 1.54
C THR A 137 14.59 14.90 0.22
N SER A 138 14.45 14.18 -0.89
CA SER A 138 14.85 14.63 -2.22
C SER A 138 13.66 15.32 -2.91
N PHE A 139 13.87 16.56 -3.36
CA PHE A 139 12.81 17.40 -3.92
C PHE A 139 12.11 16.79 -5.13
N LEU A 140 12.84 16.18 -6.06
CA LEU A 140 12.29 15.66 -7.31
C LEU A 140 12.03 14.14 -7.25
N PHE A 141 13.01 13.36 -6.79
CA PHE A 141 12.93 11.88 -6.82
C PHE A 141 11.83 11.32 -5.92
N GLY A 142 11.58 11.93 -4.75
CA GLY A 142 10.50 11.53 -3.87
C GLY A 142 9.13 11.69 -4.52
N ASN A 143 8.88 12.83 -5.16
CA ASN A 143 7.61 13.11 -5.83
C ASN A 143 7.39 12.19 -7.04
N LEU A 144 8.42 11.96 -7.86
CA LEU A 144 8.37 11.03 -8.99
C LEU A 144 8.06 9.61 -8.54
N GLN A 145 8.68 9.16 -7.44
CA GLN A 145 8.47 7.82 -6.91
C GLN A 145 7.02 7.63 -6.42
N VAL A 146 6.47 8.60 -5.69
CA VAL A 146 5.07 8.55 -5.23
C VAL A 146 4.11 8.57 -6.43
N SER A 147 4.36 9.43 -7.42
CA SER A 147 3.54 9.50 -8.64
C SER A 147 3.56 8.17 -9.41
N LEU A 148 4.72 7.55 -9.55
CA LEU A 148 4.86 6.24 -10.19
C LEU A 148 4.10 5.14 -9.43
N LEU A 149 4.20 5.11 -8.10
CA LEU A 149 3.46 4.14 -7.28
C LEU A 149 1.94 4.33 -7.39
N THR A 150 1.48 5.59 -7.45
CA THR A 150 0.08 5.90 -7.67
C THR A 150 -0.37 5.44 -9.06
N ALA A 151 0.41 5.72 -10.10
CA ALA A 151 0.12 5.24 -11.45
C ALA A 151 0.08 3.70 -11.53
N LEU A 152 1.03 3.01 -10.88
CA LEU A 152 1.05 1.54 -10.82
C LEU A 152 -0.17 0.98 -10.08
N SER A 153 -0.67 1.63 -9.03
CA SER A 153 -1.86 1.18 -8.32
C SER A 153 -3.10 1.19 -9.23
N ILE A 154 -3.17 2.14 -10.15
CA ILE A 154 -4.22 2.25 -11.17
C ILE A 154 -3.99 1.24 -12.30
N PHE A 155 -2.76 1.20 -12.81
CA PHE A 155 -2.38 0.34 -13.92
C PHE A 155 -2.56 -1.16 -13.63
N ASN A 156 -2.35 -1.58 -12.38
CA ASN A 156 -2.58 -2.95 -11.95
C ASN A 156 -4.00 -3.42 -12.25
N VAL A 157 -5.02 -2.54 -12.17
CA VAL A 157 -6.41 -2.91 -12.47
C VAL A 157 -6.60 -3.27 -13.94
N ALA A 158 -5.86 -2.61 -14.84
CA ALA A 158 -5.91 -2.89 -16.28
C ALA A 158 -4.99 -4.06 -16.70
N LEU A 159 -3.98 -4.37 -15.87
CA LEU A 159 -3.01 -5.42 -16.15
C LEU A 159 -3.52 -6.81 -15.76
N PHE A 160 -4.32 -6.88 -14.70
CA PHE A 160 -4.86 -8.11 -14.13
C PHE A 160 -6.33 -8.30 -14.50
#